data_d97e0f0d2c1752b1335c39dbde7e8a31
#
_entry.id   d97e0f0d2c1752b1335c39dbde7e8a31
#
_cell.length_a   1.000
_cell.length_b   1.000
_cell.length_c   1.000
_cell.angle_alpha   90.00
_cell.angle_beta   90.00
_cell.angle_gamma   90.00
#
_symmetry.space_group_name_H-M   'P 1'
#
loop_
_entity.id
_entity.type
_entity.pdbx_description
1 polymer ?
#
loop_
_entity_poly.entity_id
_entity_poly.type
_entity_poly.pdbx_seq_one_letter_code
_entity_poly.pdbx_strand_id
1 'polypeptide(L)'
;MASISSSNAFGQSDGTTSKEVPKFQPAGAEKFDRPDVHAGDRIAGASFASRSAAMGCSGAAGTAHPLATLTAIEILKKGGSAIDAAVATNAVLGFVEPTSCGIGGDCYAMIWDPKLNKVVSLAGSGRSPKALTLDIARSRAKNGALPPYGAVSISVPGALDAWWTLHQRYGKLKWAELFEPAIHYCETGSPTPQIIGYYIKRNLANFTKPGSGVEETVNALHTFAPNGKAPNEGDVRRNPDLARTYRMIAEGGRDAYYDGPIAKTIEAYFKRIGGWMTADDLRAQHAEWLDPLVTNYRGVEVYAMAANTQGLATLQLLNIAENFDLRGMGFQSAGSLQVQIEAKRLAYEDRARYYADPHFAKIPIDWLNSKEYAKERAKLIKLDSILTPAHPGQAPDHGDTTYFTVADKDGIMISQIQSNFRGLGSGLVADGLGFMFQDRGQLFSLQDGHPNIYAPGKRPFQTIIPGFATKDGKPWMSFGVMGGDMQPQGQSQIIINRVDYGLDIQAAGDSPRWHHEGSSQSMGEDAPGPGPKGILRLESGIPESTRKALEALGWPMGPSDGGFGRYECIEPHMDGNDRVYSAASEMRADGCALAY
;
A
#
# COMPACT_ATOMS: atom_id res chain seq x y z
N MET A 1 58.31 -72.01 2.55
CA MET A 1 59.56 -71.90 1.81
C MET A 1 59.57 -70.58 1.08
N ALA A 2 60.63 -69.85 1.29
CA ALA A 2 61.07 -68.62 0.65
C ALA A 2 60.16 -67.39 0.68
N SER A 3 60.51 -66.53 1.61
CA SER A 3 60.22 -65.11 1.70
C SER A 3 60.95 -64.35 0.57
N ILE A 4 60.33 -63.39 -0.06
CA ILE A 4 61.00 -62.30 -0.76
C ILE A 4 60.43 -60.97 -0.22
N SER A 5 61.25 -60.22 0.49
CA SER A 5 61.05 -58.83 0.87
C SER A 5 61.39 -57.94 -0.31
N SER A 6 60.55 -57.00 -0.63
CA SER A 6 60.96 -55.82 -1.39
C SER A 6 60.47 -54.54 -0.72
N SER A 7 61.41 -53.85 -0.13
CA SER A 7 61.30 -52.49 0.36
C SER A 7 61.13 -51.51 -0.82
N ASN A 8 60.09 -50.73 -0.83
CA ASN A 8 60.05 -49.48 -1.59
C ASN A 8 59.73 -48.34 -0.62
N ALA A 9 60.75 -47.51 -0.44
CA ALA A 9 60.66 -46.22 0.19
C ALA A 9 59.90 -45.26 -0.73
N PHE A 10 58.80 -44.74 -0.30
CA PHE A 10 58.21 -43.50 -0.85
C PHE A 10 58.31 -42.43 0.22
N GLY A 11 58.88 -41.31 -0.22
CA GLY A 11 59.22 -40.18 0.60
C GLY A 11 58.01 -39.54 1.24
N GLN A 12 58.20 -39.13 2.44
CA GLN A 12 57.31 -38.21 3.15
C GLN A 12 57.31 -36.85 2.43
N SER A 13 56.15 -36.38 1.99
CA SER A 13 55.83 -34.98 1.80
C SER A 13 55.02 -34.48 2.98
N ASP A 14 55.69 -33.83 3.88
CA ASP A 14 55.08 -33.02 4.93
C ASP A 14 54.24 -31.90 4.29
N GLY A 15 53.03 -31.71 4.77
CA GLY A 15 52.23 -30.54 4.45
C GLY A 15 50.73 -30.70 4.45
N THR A 16 50.14 -31.51 5.32
CA THR A 16 48.72 -31.37 5.62
C THR A 16 48.57 -30.57 6.92
N THR A 17 48.41 -29.25 6.76
CA THR A 17 47.77 -28.48 7.83
C THR A 17 46.39 -29.06 8.03
N SER A 18 46.21 -29.79 9.11
CA SER A 18 44.89 -30.21 9.60
C SER A 18 44.08 -28.93 9.79
N LYS A 19 43.15 -28.65 8.87
CA LYS A 19 42.12 -27.63 9.13
C LYS A 19 41.43 -28.09 10.41
N GLU A 20 41.62 -27.32 11.49
CA GLU A 20 40.84 -27.53 12.70
C GLU A 20 39.38 -27.57 12.33
N VAL A 21 38.69 -28.63 12.65
CA VAL A 21 37.23 -28.72 12.53
C VAL A 21 36.67 -27.63 13.44
N PRO A 22 35.95 -26.63 12.93
CA PRO A 22 35.38 -25.58 13.73
C PRO A 22 34.54 -26.22 14.86
N LYS A 23 34.84 -25.88 16.09
CA LYS A 23 34.00 -26.32 17.23
C LYS A 23 32.63 -25.67 17.04
N PHE A 24 31.60 -26.50 16.84
CA PHE A 24 30.22 -26.01 16.83
C PHE A 24 29.93 -25.34 18.19
N GLN A 25 29.66 -24.04 18.13
CA GLN A 25 29.09 -23.32 19.27
C GLN A 25 27.62 -23.09 18.93
N PRO A 26 26.68 -23.67 19.74
CA PRO A 26 25.29 -23.33 19.57
C PRO A 26 25.15 -21.80 19.71
N ALA A 27 24.50 -21.16 18.74
CA ALA A 27 24.20 -19.74 18.83
C ALA A 27 23.47 -19.48 20.14
N GLY A 28 23.82 -18.39 20.84
CA GLY A 28 23.17 -18.04 22.10
C GLY A 28 21.65 -17.96 21.88
N ALA A 29 20.90 -18.44 22.86
CA ALA A 29 19.45 -18.56 22.84
C ALA A 29 18.72 -17.29 22.38
N GLU A 30 19.30 -16.12 22.62
CA GLU A 30 18.74 -14.81 22.26
C GLU A 30 18.55 -14.57 20.74
N LYS A 31 19.28 -15.27 19.87
CA LYS A 31 19.24 -15.04 18.42
C LYS A 31 18.29 -15.98 17.67
N PHE A 32 17.91 -17.10 18.28
CA PHE A 32 17.08 -18.14 17.66
C PHE A 32 15.93 -18.62 18.55
N ASP A 33 15.73 -17.99 19.70
CA ASP A 33 14.65 -18.38 20.60
C ASP A 33 13.31 -17.89 20.03
N ARG A 34 12.74 -18.73 19.20
CA ARG A 34 11.41 -18.56 18.63
C ARG A 34 10.45 -19.44 19.45
N PRO A 35 9.69 -18.85 20.39
CA PRO A 35 8.79 -19.64 21.24
C PRO A 35 7.67 -20.33 20.47
N ASP A 36 7.47 -19.95 19.19
CA ASP A 36 6.52 -20.55 18.27
C ASP A 36 7.08 -21.74 17.46
N VAL A 37 8.35 -22.12 17.65
CA VAL A 37 8.97 -23.26 16.94
C VAL A 37 9.42 -24.31 17.95
N HIS A 38 8.80 -25.49 17.92
CA HIS A 38 9.13 -26.64 18.76
C HIS A 38 9.34 -27.91 17.94
N ALA A 39 10.32 -28.70 18.29
CA ALA A 39 10.63 -29.97 17.63
C ALA A 39 10.79 -29.86 16.10
N GLY A 40 11.20 -28.68 15.59
CA GLY A 40 11.33 -28.40 14.16
C GLY A 40 10.06 -27.88 13.47
N ASP A 41 8.94 -27.86 14.17
CA ASP A 41 7.65 -27.42 13.64
C ASP A 41 7.14 -26.17 14.38
N ARG A 42 6.30 -25.36 13.70
CA ARG A 42 5.57 -24.30 14.36
C ARG A 42 4.41 -24.84 15.17
N ILE A 43 4.14 -24.21 16.32
CA ILE A 43 2.94 -24.51 17.10
C ILE A 43 1.72 -24.09 16.29
N ALA A 44 0.86 -25.07 15.95
CA ALA A 44 -0.46 -24.81 15.40
C ALA A 44 -1.47 -24.55 16.53
N GLY A 45 -2.47 -23.68 16.28
CA GLY A 45 -3.53 -23.37 17.24
C GLY A 45 -3.24 -22.20 18.18
N ALA A 46 -2.20 -21.41 17.92
CA ALA A 46 -2.04 -20.06 18.47
C ALA A 46 -3.19 -19.13 18.02
N SER A 47 -3.30 -17.93 18.61
CA SER A 47 -4.31 -16.93 18.24
C SER A 47 -4.27 -16.53 16.76
N PHE A 48 -3.14 -16.75 16.07
CA PHE A 48 -2.98 -16.64 14.62
C PHE A 48 -1.87 -17.57 14.13
N ALA A 49 -1.99 -18.01 12.88
CA ALA A 49 -0.95 -18.77 12.21
C ALA A 49 0.08 -17.82 11.59
N SER A 50 1.34 -18.24 11.57
CA SER A 50 2.43 -17.51 10.94
C SER A 50 3.37 -18.47 10.20
N ARG A 51 4.26 -17.92 9.37
CA ARG A 51 5.29 -18.64 8.61
C ARG A 51 6.63 -17.90 8.67
N SER A 52 7.70 -18.48 8.15
CA SER A 52 8.94 -17.76 7.95
C SER A 52 8.79 -16.73 6.84
N ALA A 53 9.40 -15.57 7.00
CA ALA A 53 9.63 -14.67 5.89
C ALA A 53 10.49 -15.35 4.81
N ALA A 54 10.29 -15.02 3.54
CA ALA A 54 11.17 -15.45 2.46
C ALA A 54 12.52 -14.72 2.57
N MET A 55 13.64 -15.45 2.45
CA MET A 55 14.98 -14.86 2.62
C MET A 55 15.85 -15.05 1.40
N GLY A 56 16.69 -14.05 1.06
CA GLY A 56 17.63 -14.09 -0.04
C GLY A 56 18.69 -13.01 0.05
N CYS A 57 19.83 -13.20 -0.64
CA CYS A 57 20.97 -12.29 -0.56
C CYS A 57 21.10 -11.34 -1.76
N SER A 58 20.35 -11.57 -2.85
CA SER A 58 20.50 -10.82 -4.09
C SER A 58 19.33 -9.89 -4.41
N GLY A 59 18.18 -10.12 -3.78
CA GLY A 59 16.99 -9.30 -3.96
C GLY A 59 15.75 -9.93 -3.38
N ALA A 60 14.71 -9.11 -3.21
CA ALA A 60 13.43 -9.54 -2.65
C ALA A 60 12.27 -8.71 -3.20
N ALA A 61 11.08 -9.30 -3.21
CA ALA A 61 9.83 -8.65 -3.56
C ALA A 61 8.68 -9.20 -2.73
N GLY A 62 7.77 -8.32 -2.30
CA GLY A 62 6.47 -8.65 -1.72
C GLY A 62 5.38 -7.87 -2.43
N THR A 63 4.38 -8.55 -3.01
CA THR A 63 3.31 -7.93 -3.78
C THR A 63 1.96 -8.61 -3.51
N ALA A 64 0.88 -7.93 -3.87
CA ALA A 64 -0.48 -8.43 -3.70
C ALA A 64 -0.86 -9.61 -4.63
N HIS A 65 0.02 -10.02 -5.56
CA HIS A 65 -0.29 -11.11 -6.49
C HIS A 65 0.96 -11.93 -6.88
N PRO A 66 0.93 -13.28 -6.87
CA PRO A 66 2.10 -14.12 -7.13
C PRO A 66 2.79 -13.87 -8.48
N LEU A 67 2.02 -13.63 -9.57
CA LEU A 67 2.60 -13.33 -10.90
C LEU A 67 3.36 -12.00 -10.91
N ALA A 68 2.91 -11.03 -10.14
CA ALA A 68 3.59 -9.75 -10.00
C ALA A 68 4.90 -9.89 -9.20
N THR A 69 4.89 -10.70 -8.13
CA THR A 69 6.09 -11.02 -7.36
C THR A 69 7.11 -11.78 -8.22
N LEU A 70 6.64 -12.76 -8.99
CA LEU A 70 7.50 -13.50 -9.94
C LEU A 70 8.14 -12.53 -10.94
N THR A 71 7.35 -11.63 -11.54
CA THR A 71 7.86 -10.60 -12.47
C THR A 71 8.95 -9.74 -11.82
N ALA A 72 8.75 -9.29 -10.57
CA ALA A 72 9.78 -8.52 -9.86
C ALA A 72 11.11 -9.29 -9.77
N ILE A 73 11.05 -10.56 -9.35
CA ILE A 73 12.24 -11.42 -9.23
C ILE A 73 12.91 -11.66 -10.59
N GLU A 74 12.14 -11.88 -11.65
CA GLU A 74 12.68 -12.06 -13.00
C GLU A 74 13.41 -10.81 -13.52
N ILE A 75 12.84 -9.63 -13.32
CA ILE A 75 13.48 -8.34 -13.68
C ILE A 75 14.76 -8.13 -12.89
N LEU A 76 14.75 -8.38 -11.58
CA LEU A 76 15.96 -8.29 -10.74
C LEU A 76 17.05 -9.26 -11.22
N LYS A 77 16.70 -10.52 -11.57
CA LYS A 77 17.64 -11.53 -12.11
C LYS A 77 18.20 -11.16 -13.49
N LYS A 78 17.44 -10.42 -14.31
CA LYS A 78 17.94 -9.83 -15.57
C LYS A 78 18.95 -8.70 -15.36
N GLY A 79 19.20 -8.27 -14.12
CA GLY A 79 20.09 -7.17 -13.77
C GLY A 79 19.39 -5.81 -13.64
N GLY A 80 18.08 -5.77 -13.65
CA GLY A 80 17.29 -4.58 -13.38
C GLY A 80 17.48 -4.07 -11.95
N SER A 81 17.23 -2.79 -11.76
CA SER A 81 17.15 -2.18 -10.43
C SER A 81 15.84 -2.53 -9.74
N ALA A 82 15.75 -2.25 -8.43
CA ALA A 82 14.48 -2.34 -7.70
C ALA A 82 13.38 -1.48 -8.35
N ILE A 83 13.74 -0.38 -9.01
CA ILE A 83 12.81 0.49 -9.72
C ILE A 83 12.34 -0.13 -11.04
N ASP A 84 13.23 -0.74 -11.82
CA ASP A 84 12.81 -1.49 -13.03
C ASP A 84 11.82 -2.60 -12.65
N ALA A 85 12.15 -3.35 -11.61
CA ALA A 85 11.28 -4.38 -11.08
C ALA A 85 9.92 -3.81 -10.60
N ALA A 86 9.93 -2.66 -9.92
CA ALA A 86 8.70 -2.01 -9.45
C ALA A 86 7.80 -1.56 -10.61
N VAL A 87 8.35 -0.97 -11.68
CA VAL A 87 7.59 -0.57 -12.87
C VAL A 87 6.95 -1.78 -13.55
N ALA A 88 7.73 -2.84 -13.81
CA ALA A 88 7.23 -4.05 -14.46
C ALA A 88 6.17 -4.75 -13.59
N THR A 89 6.41 -4.86 -12.29
CA THR A 89 5.45 -5.37 -11.30
C THR A 89 4.13 -4.61 -11.34
N ASN A 90 4.20 -3.28 -11.35
CA ASN A 90 3.01 -2.45 -11.33
C ASN A 90 2.21 -2.55 -12.65
N ALA A 91 2.90 -2.67 -13.80
CA ALA A 91 2.24 -2.93 -15.08
C ALA A 91 1.50 -4.29 -15.06
N VAL A 92 2.11 -5.33 -14.50
CA VAL A 92 1.46 -6.66 -14.33
C VAL A 92 0.27 -6.56 -13.36
N LEU A 93 0.42 -5.89 -12.21
CA LEU A 93 -0.68 -5.69 -11.24
C LEU A 93 -1.88 -4.98 -11.87
N GLY A 94 -1.68 -4.01 -12.76
CA GLY A 94 -2.75 -3.35 -13.50
C GLY A 94 -3.63 -4.30 -14.33
N PHE A 95 -3.12 -5.49 -14.67
CA PHE A 95 -3.90 -6.54 -15.32
C PHE A 95 -4.39 -7.62 -14.34
N VAL A 96 -3.50 -8.15 -13.49
CA VAL A 96 -3.87 -9.29 -12.63
C VAL A 96 -4.70 -8.87 -11.42
N GLU A 97 -4.53 -7.64 -10.94
CA GLU A 97 -5.27 -7.02 -9.82
C GLU A 97 -5.93 -5.69 -10.22
N PRO A 98 -6.77 -5.65 -11.28
CA PRO A 98 -7.33 -4.42 -11.82
C PRO A 98 -8.32 -3.73 -10.87
N THR A 99 -8.79 -4.46 -9.85
CA THR A 99 -9.70 -3.95 -8.83
C THR A 99 -9.04 -2.93 -7.90
N SER A 100 -7.71 -2.95 -7.83
CA SER A 100 -6.96 -2.14 -6.88
C SER A 100 -6.14 -1.05 -7.57
N CYS A 101 -5.68 -1.28 -8.80
CA CYS A 101 -4.71 -0.41 -9.46
C CYS A 101 -4.79 -0.45 -11.00
N GLY A 102 -3.93 0.32 -11.64
CA GLY A 102 -3.76 0.41 -13.10
C GLY A 102 -3.25 1.79 -13.53
N ILE A 103 -2.91 1.93 -14.81
CA ILE A 103 -2.39 3.20 -15.35
C ILE A 103 -3.42 4.35 -15.38
N GLY A 104 -4.66 4.06 -15.03
CA GLY A 104 -5.70 5.08 -14.81
C GLY A 104 -5.77 5.61 -13.37
N GLY A 105 -4.86 5.18 -12.48
CA GLY A 105 -4.80 5.53 -11.06
C GLY A 105 -3.68 6.49 -10.68
N ASP A 106 -3.44 6.56 -9.38
CA ASP A 106 -2.37 7.35 -8.75
C ASP A 106 -1.30 6.45 -8.13
N CYS A 107 -0.07 6.95 -7.99
CA CYS A 107 1.08 6.22 -7.46
C CYS A 107 1.90 7.10 -6.53
N TYR A 108 2.31 6.54 -5.38
CA TYR A 108 3.28 7.15 -4.47
C TYR A 108 4.38 6.15 -4.14
N ALA A 109 5.60 6.63 -3.99
CA ALA A 109 6.75 5.80 -3.64
C ALA A 109 7.65 6.46 -2.61
N MET A 110 8.24 5.64 -1.73
CA MET A 110 9.39 5.98 -0.91
C MET A 110 10.55 5.06 -1.28
N ILE A 111 11.73 5.61 -1.43
CA ILE A 111 12.91 4.91 -1.87
C ILE A 111 14.05 5.16 -0.89
N TRP A 112 14.65 4.10 -0.37
CA TRP A 112 15.97 4.19 0.21
C TRP A 112 17.00 4.28 -0.91
N ASP A 113 17.69 5.41 -0.97
CA ASP A 113 18.80 5.63 -1.91
C ASP A 113 20.12 5.43 -1.18
N PRO A 114 20.82 4.31 -1.42
CA PRO A 114 22.08 4.01 -0.72
C PRO A 114 23.22 4.96 -1.08
N LYS A 115 23.15 5.65 -2.24
CA LYS A 115 24.15 6.65 -2.63
C LYS A 115 23.98 7.95 -1.86
N LEU A 116 22.75 8.32 -1.57
CA LEU A 116 22.40 9.50 -0.78
C LEU A 116 22.32 9.21 0.72
N ASN A 117 22.31 7.93 1.10
CA ASN A 117 22.10 7.44 2.45
C ASN A 117 20.85 8.08 3.11
N LYS A 118 19.74 8.15 2.36
CA LYS A 118 18.47 8.74 2.83
C LYS A 118 17.26 8.15 2.14
N VAL A 119 16.10 8.32 2.76
CA VAL A 119 14.81 8.07 2.15
C VAL A 119 14.42 9.29 1.30
N VAL A 120 14.02 9.06 0.05
CA VAL A 120 13.41 10.05 -0.84
C VAL A 120 12.00 9.62 -1.20
N SER A 121 11.12 10.56 -1.55
CA SER A 121 9.74 10.22 -1.90
C SER A 121 9.29 10.87 -3.19
N LEU A 122 8.37 10.19 -3.90
CA LEU A 122 7.77 10.64 -5.15
C LEU A 122 6.23 10.62 -5.03
N ALA A 123 5.60 11.74 -5.40
CA ALA A 123 4.16 11.88 -5.47
C ALA A 123 3.67 11.92 -6.92
N GLY A 124 2.99 10.87 -7.36
CA GLY A 124 2.34 10.77 -8.66
C GLY A 124 0.83 10.78 -8.53
N SER A 125 0.29 11.80 -7.88
CA SER A 125 -1.15 12.06 -7.78
C SER A 125 -1.59 13.06 -8.83
N GLY A 126 -2.70 12.77 -9.49
CA GLY A 126 -3.27 13.66 -10.49
C GLY A 126 -4.10 14.79 -9.91
N ARG A 127 -4.32 15.79 -10.75
CA ARG A 127 -5.10 16.99 -10.40
C ARG A 127 -6.51 16.88 -10.98
N SER A 128 -7.46 17.59 -10.40
CA SER A 128 -8.81 17.72 -10.96
C SER A 128 -8.77 18.42 -12.33
N PRO A 129 -9.64 18.04 -13.28
CA PRO A 129 -9.75 18.70 -14.59
C PRO A 129 -10.03 20.20 -14.45
N LYS A 130 -9.38 21.03 -15.29
CA LYS A 130 -9.53 22.48 -15.24
C LYS A 130 -10.94 22.95 -15.64
N ALA A 131 -11.61 22.20 -16.51
CA ALA A 131 -12.97 22.52 -16.95
C ALA A 131 -14.06 22.18 -15.93
N LEU A 132 -13.78 21.37 -14.91
CA LEU A 132 -14.69 21.03 -13.83
C LEU A 132 -14.57 22.08 -12.71
N THR A 133 -15.53 23.01 -12.64
CA THR A 133 -15.57 24.06 -11.61
C THR A 133 -16.26 23.59 -10.34
N LEU A 134 -16.08 24.32 -9.22
CA LEU A 134 -16.77 24.04 -7.97
C LEU A 134 -18.31 24.06 -8.11
N ASP A 135 -18.84 25.01 -8.90
CA ASP A 135 -20.29 25.11 -9.14
C ASP A 135 -20.81 23.89 -9.90
N ILE A 136 -20.07 23.42 -10.92
CA ILE A 136 -20.40 22.17 -11.61
C ILE A 136 -20.32 20.99 -10.64
N ALA A 137 -19.26 20.90 -9.84
CA ALA A 137 -19.08 19.85 -8.84
C ALA A 137 -20.27 19.82 -7.86
N ARG A 138 -20.66 20.99 -7.32
CA ARG A 138 -21.84 21.14 -6.43
C ARG A 138 -23.15 20.74 -7.11
N SER A 139 -23.32 21.07 -8.40
CA SER A 139 -24.53 20.69 -9.17
C SER A 139 -24.67 19.17 -9.36
N ARG A 140 -23.57 18.43 -9.26
CA ARG A 140 -23.52 16.95 -9.36
C ARG A 140 -23.51 16.26 -8.01
N ALA A 141 -23.41 17.02 -6.92
CA ALA A 141 -23.36 16.47 -5.57
C ALA A 141 -24.64 15.70 -5.21
N LYS A 142 -24.46 14.65 -4.42
CA LYS A 142 -25.53 13.90 -3.75
C LYS A 142 -25.26 13.92 -2.26
N ASN A 143 -26.23 14.34 -1.45
CA ASN A 143 -26.09 14.41 0.01
C ASN A 143 -24.84 15.19 0.45
N GLY A 144 -24.54 16.33 -0.18
CA GLY A 144 -23.41 17.20 0.18
C GLY A 144 -22.01 16.73 -0.27
N ALA A 145 -21.89 15.58 -0.95
CA ALA A 145 -20.63 15.04 -1.42
C ALA A 145 -20.68 14.70 -2.92
N LEU A 146 -19.50 14.62 -3.56
CA LEU A 146 -19.40 14.11 -4.94
C LEU A 146 -19.81 12.62 -4.98
N PRO A 147 -20.47 12.16 -6.05
CA PRO A 147 -20.83 10.76 -6.21
C PRO A 147 -19.57 9.88 -6.28
N PRO A 148 -19.65 8.60 -5.86
CA PRO A 148 -18.49 7.71 -5.84
C PRO A 148 -17.98 7.31 -7.23
N TYR A 149 -18.80 7.43 -8.27
CA TYR A 149 -18.52 6.95 -9.62
C TYR A 149 -18.81 8.01 -10.67
N GLY A 150 -18.34 7.77 -11.90
CA GLY A 150 -18.57 8.63 -13.05
C GLY A 150 -17.53 9.72 -13.22
N ALA A 151 -17.71 10.52 -14.28
CA ALA A 151 -16.71 11.49 -14.76
C ALA A 151 -16.40 12.61 -13.75
N VAL A 152 -17.36 12.99 -12.91
CA VAL A 152 -17.19 14.08 -11.92
C VAL A 152 -16.21 13.71 -10.80
N SER A 153 -15.98 12.40 -10.56
CA SER A 153 -15.10 11.90 -9.51
C SER A 153 -13.69 11.56 -9.99
N ILE A 154 -13.37 11.80 -11.26
CA ILE A 154 -12.08 11.48 -11.83
C ILE A 154 -11.11 12.65 -11.66
N SER A 155 -9.88 12.37 -11.22
CA SER A 155 -8.73 13.26 -11.43
C SER A 155 -7.81 12.68 -12.52
N VAL A 156 -6.89 13.50 -13.04
CA VAL A 156 -5.94 13.07 -14.05
C VAL A 156 -5.13 11.88 -13.55
N PRO A 157 -5.00 10.77 -14.30
CA PRO A 157 -4.16 9.65 -13.87
C PRO A 157 -2.70 10.06 -13.69
N GLY A 158 -2.11 9.75 -12.54
CA GLY A 158 -0.72 10.12 -12.23
C GLY A 158 0.28 8.96 -12.19
N ALA A 159 -0.20 7.71 -12.21
CA ALA A 159 0.61 6.53 -11.98
C ALA A 159 1.73 6.36 -13.01
N LEU A 160 1.42 6.45 -14.30
CA LEU A 160 2.42 6.23 -15.36
C LEU A 160 3.53 7.30 -15.35
N ASP A 161 3.18 8.55 -15.05
CA ASP A 161 4.17 9.63 -14.93
C ASP A 161 5.11 9.41 -13.74
N ALA A 162 4.60 8.85 -12.64
CA ALA A 162 5.43 8.43 -11.51
C ALA A 162 6.39 7.30 -11.92
N TRP A 163 5.92 6.28 -12.64
CA TRP A 163 6.80 5.20 -13.12
C TRP A 163 7.90 5.71 -14.04
N TRP A 164 7.55 6.60 -14.96
CA TRP A 164 8.52 7.25 -15.84
C TRP A 164 9.57 8.04 -15.06
N THR A 165 9.13 8.88 -14.13
CA THR A 165 10.01 9.72 -13.30
C THR A 165 10.96 8.87 -12.43
N LEU A 166 10.46 7.76 -11.85
CA LEU A 166 11.27 6.79 -11.12
C LEU A 166 12.32 6.14 -12.03
N HIS A 167 11.91 5.66 -13.20
CA HIS A 167 12.77 4.99 -14.16
C HIS A 167 13.87 5.92 -14.70
N GLN A 168 13.56 7.18 -15.02
CA GLN A 168 14.57 8.14 -15.48
C GLN A 168 15.69 8.37 -14.47
N ARG A 169 15.44 8.22 -13.18
CA ARG A 169 16.44 8.43 -12.12
C ARG A 169 17.17 7.15 -11.72
N TYR A 170 16.51 6.01 -11.71
CA TYR A 170 17.06 4.78 -11.12
C TYR A 170 16.99 3.56 -12.04
N GLY A 171 16.38 3.67 -13.22
CA GLY A 171 16.27 2.57 -14.17
C GLY A 171 17.63 2.13 -14.72
N LYS A 172 17.78 0.85 -14.97
CA LYS A 172 18.95 0.19 -15.60
C LYS A 172 18.59 -0.51 -16.90
N LEU A 173 17.40 -1.10 -16.98
CA LEU A 173 16.90 -1.76 -18.18
C LEU A 173 16.21 -0.73 -19.09
N LYS A 174 16.03 -1.09 -20.35
CA LYS A 174 15.27 -0.25 -21.27
C LYS A 174 13.81 -0.20 -20.86
N TRP A 175 13.21 0.98 -20.95
CA TRP A 175 11.81 1.20 -20.61
C TRP A 175 10.86 0.18 -21.23
N ALA A 176 11.03 -0.11 -22.53
CA ALA A 176 10.15 -1.04 -23.25
C ALA A 176 10.19 -2.48 -22.67
N GLU A 177 11.34 -2.92 -22.19
CA GLU A 177 11.50 -4.27 -21.62
C GLU A 177 10.65 -4.48 -20.36
N LEU A 178 10.32 -3.40 -19.65
CA LEU A 178 9.56 -3.46 -18.39
C LEU A 178 8.09 -3.79 -18.63
N PHE A 179 7.59 -3.60 -19.84
CA PHE A 179 6.19 -3.89 -20.19
C PHE A 179 5.98 -5.28 -20.80
N GLU A 180 7.06 -5.96 -21.21
CA GLU A 180 6.97 -7.30 -21.83
C GLU A 180 6.17 -8.30 -21.00
N PRO A 181 6.39 -8.42 -19.66
CA PRO A 181 5.62 -9.37 -18.85
C PRO A 181 4.12 -9.02 -18.79
N ALA A 182 3.78 -7.75 -18.65
CA ALA A 182 2.39 -7.30 -18.59
C ALA A 182 1.67 -7.52 -19.94
N ILE A 183 2.31 -7.19 -21.05
CA ILE A 183 1.81 -7.47 -22.40
C ILE A 183 1.58 -8.97 -22.58
N HIS A 184 2.54 -9.79 -22.20
CA HIS A 184 2.43 -11.25 -22.27
C HIS A 184 1.18 -11.76 -21.52
N TYR A 185 1.01 -11.39 -20.24
CA TYR A 185 -0.15 -11.84 -19.47
C TYR A 185 -1.48 -11.27 -20.00
N CYS A 186 -1.51 -10.05 -20.50
CA CYS A 186 -2.71 -9.47 -21.11
C CYS A 186 -3.18 -10.26 -22.35
N GLU A 187 -2.25 -10.82 -23.12
CA GLU A 187 -2.53 -11.56 -24.36
C GLU A 187 -2.78 -13.05 -24.12
N THR A 188 -1.88 -13.71 -23.39
CA THR A 188 -1.99 -15.15 -23.13
C THR A 188 -3.06 -15.45 -22.08
N GLY A 189 -3.30 -14.52 -21.18
CA GLY A 189 -4.27 -14.62 -20.09
C GLY A 189 -3.66 -15.02 -18.77
N SER A 190 -4.40 -14.73 -17.72
CA SER A 190 -4.11 -15.12 -16.33
C SER A 190 -5.35 -15.69 -15.67
N PRO A 191 -5.26 -16.77 -14.88
CA PRO A 191 -6.36 -17.26 -14.08
C PRO A 191 -6.75 -16.20 -13.05
N THR A 192 -8.04 -16.13 -12.74
CA THR A 192 -8.62 -15.20 -11.79
C THR A 192 -8.53 -15.77 -10.38
N PRO A 193 -7.83 -15.13 -9.42
CA PRO A 193 -7.87 -15.54 -8.03
C PRO A 193 -9.24 -15.27 -7.39
N GLN A 194 -9.52 -15.93 -6.28
CA GLN A 194 -10.80 -15.85 -5.56
C GLN A 194 -11.18 -14.41 -5.19
N ILE A 195 -10.26 -13.67 -4.58
CA ILE A 195 -10.49 -12.29 -4.11
C ILE A 195 -10.75 -11.36 -5.30
N ILE A 196 -9.99 -11.47 -6.38
CA ILE A 196 -10.13 -10.64 -7.57
C ILE A 196 -11.47 -10.91 -8.28
N GLY A 197 -11.87 -12.17 -8.42
CA GLY A 197 -13.18 -12.55 -8.97
C GLY A 197 -14.34 -11.95 -8.19
N TYR A 198 -14.26 -12.02 -6.86
CA TYR A 198 -15.25 -11.41 -5.97
C TYR A 198 -15.38 -9.89 -6.19
N TYR A 199 -14.24 -9.16 -6.20
CA TYR A 199 -14.25 -7.71 -6.37
C TYR A 199 -14.70 -7.26 -7.76
N ILE A 200 -14.28 -7.93 -8.83
CA ILE A 200 -14.75 -7.62 -10.19
C ILE A 200 -16.29 -7.74 -10.25
N LYS A 201 -16.84 -8.86 -9.77
CA LYS A 201 -18.29 -9.11 -9.75
C LYS A 201 -19.04 -8.04 -8.96
N ARG A 202 -18.57 -7.73 -7.75
CA ARG A 202 -19.18 -6.71 -6.86
C ARG A 202 -19.19 -5.34 -7.51
N ASN A 203 -18.06 -4.92 -8.09
CA ASN A 203 -17.91 -3.57 -8.64
C ASN A 203 -18.70 -3.40 -9.95
N LEU A 204 -18.69 -4.37 -10.85
CA LEU A 204 -19.53 -4.32 -12.04
C LEU A 204 -21.02 -4.22 -11.68
N ALA A 205 -21.48 -4.94 -10.65
CA ALA A 205 -22.84 -4.82 -10.16
C ALA A 205 -23.14 -3.40 -9.61
N ASN A 206 -22.17 -2.76 -8.96
CA ASN A 206 -22.32 -1.36 -8.50
C ASN A 206 -22.42 -0.37 -9.66
N PHE A 207 -21.62 -0.54 -10.72
CA PHE A 207 -21.62 0.36 -11.87
C PHE A 207 -22.90 0.27 -12.70
N THR A 208 -23.46 -0.93 -12.83
CA THR A 208 -24.61 -1.20 -13.70
C THR A 208 -25.97 -1.02 -13.02
N LYS A 209 -26.02 -0.83 -11.70
CA LYS A 209 -27.30 -0.58 -11.01
C LYS A 209 -27.88 0.79 -11.39
N PRO A 210 -29.22 0.90 -11.50
CA PRO A 210 -29.88 2.18 -11.75
C PRO A 210 -29.45 3.26 -10.75
N GLY A 211 -29.11 4.45 -11.24
CA GLY A 211 -28.69 5.57 -10.39
C GLY A 211 -27.25 5.53 -9.87
N SER A 212 -26.40 4.64 -10.39
CA SER A 212 -24.97 4.55 -10.03
C SER A 212 -24.20 5.87 -10.24
N GLY A 213 -24.60 6.65 -11.25
CA GLY A 213 -23.90 7.87 -11.64
C GLY A 213 -22.83 7.67 -12.74
N VAL A 214 -22.61 6.43 -13.17
CA VAL A 214 -21.70 6.10 -14.27
C VAL A 214 -22.37 6.44 -15.60
N GLU A 215 -21.76 7.30 -16.39
CA GLU A 215 -22.32 7.82 -17.67
C GLU A 215 -22.34 6.75 -18.77
N GLU A 216 -21.38 5.80 -18.72
CA GLU A 216 -21.23 4.77 -19.73
C GLU A 216 -20.58 3.52 -19.12
N THR A 217 -21.20 2.34 -19.27
CA THR A 217 -20.71 1.08 -18.71
C THR A 217 -20.31 0.03 -19.76
N VAL A 218 -20.55 0.31 -21.04
CA VAL A 218 -20.32 -0.66 -22.14
C VAL A 218 -18.85 -1.06 -22.20
N ASN A 219 -17.93 -0.07 -22.16
CA ASN A 219 -16.49 -0.32 -22.22
C ASN A 219 -15.98 -1.06 -20.97
N ALA A 220 -16.50 -0.74 -19.78
CA ALA A 220 -16.17 -1.45 -18.55
C ALA A 220 -16.61 -2.92 -18.61
N LEU A 221 -17.83 -3.18 -19.10
CA LEU A 221 -18.33 -4.54 -19.30
C LEU A 221 -17.54 -5.29 -20.38
N HIS A 222 -17.20 -4.64 -21.49
CA HIS A 222 -16.36 -5.23 -22.53
C HIS A 222 -14.98 -5.64 -21.98
N THR A 223 -14.39 -4.82 -21.11
CA THR A 223 -13.06 -5.05 -20.55
C THR A 223 -13.06 -6.14 -19.46
N PHE A 224 -14.01 -6.11 -18.54
CA PHE A 224 -13.99 -6.94 -17.33
C PHE A 224 -15.00 -8.09 -17.32
N ALA A 225 -15.96 -8.08 -18.24
CA ALA A 225 -16.97 -9.11 -18.41
C ALA A 225 -17.31 -9.35 -19.90
N PRO A 226 -16.30 -9.64 -20.79
CA PRO A 226 -16.47 -9.64 -22.24
C PRO A 226 -17.54 -10.62 -22.75
N ASN A 227 -17.84 -11.66 -21.98
CA ASN A 227 -18.89 -12.65 -22.28
C ASN A 227 -20.22 -12.35 -21.53
N GLY A 228 -20.43 -11.12 -21.06
CA GLY A 228 -21.59 -10.71 -20.28
C GLY A 228 -21.61 -11.25 -18.84
N LYS A 229 -20.54 -11.88 -18.37
CA LYS A 229 -20.40 -12.43 -17.02
C LYS A 229 -19.08 -12.02 -16.41
N ALA A 230 -19.11 -11.59 -15.14
CA ALA A 230 -17.91 -11.41 -14.35
C ALA A 230 -17.16 -12.76 -14.19
N PRO A 231 -15.82 -12.76 -14.17
CA PRO A 231 -15.04 -13.98 -14.04
C PRO A 231 -15.24 -14.62 -12.65
N ASN A 232 -15.26 -15.95 -12.62
CA ASN A 232 -15.15 -16.74 -11.40
C ASN A 232 -13.68 -17.06 -11.09
N GLU A 233 -13.42 -17.60 -9.91
CA GLU A 233 -12.13 -18.22 -9.58
C GLU A 233 -11.74 -19.26 -10.63
N GLY A 234 -10.49 -19.19 -11.10
CA GLY A 234 -9.94 -20.08 -12.12
C GLY A 234 -10.24 -19.68 -13.57
N ASP A 235 -11.19 -18.81 -13.85
CA ASP A 235 -11.47 -18.33 -15.21
C ASP A 235 -10.27 -17.52 -15.74
N VAL A 236 -9.85 -17.85 -16.98
CA VAL A 236 -8.73 -17.15 -17.63
C VAL A 236 -9.21 -15.84 -18.25
N ARG A 237 -8.72 -14.73 -17.69
CA ARG A 237 -8.96 -13.38 -18.23
C ARG A 237 -7.88 -12.96 -19.21
N ARG A 238 -8.27 -12.21 -20.23
CA ARG A 238 -7.38 -11.55 -21.20
C ARG A 238 -7.80 -10.10 -21.34
N ASN A 239 -6.85 -9.24 -21.75
CA ASN A 239 -7.14 -7.83 -22.02
C ASN A 239 -6.28 -7.34 -23.19
N PRO A 240 -6.66 -7.65 -24.44
CA PRO A 240 -5.89 -7.26 -25.62
C PRO A 240 -5.83 -5.73 -25.82
N ASP A 241 -6.81 -4.99 -25.32
CA ASP A 241 -6.83 -3.53 -25.36
C ASP A 241 -5.73 -2.95 -24.48
N LEU A 242 -5.59 -3.45 -23.24
CA LEU A 242 -4.50 -3.04 -22.36
C LEU A 242 -3.13 -3.44 -22.91
N ALA A 243 -3.03 -4.63 -23.53
CA ALA A 243 -1.78 -5.04 -24.20
C ALA A 243 -1.36 -4.05 -25.29
N ARG A 244 -2.31 -3.58 -26.13
CA ARG A 244 -2.03 -2.54 -27.14
C ARG A 244 -1.61 -1.22 -26.49
N THR A 245 -2.29 -0.81 -25.44
CA THR A 245 -1.96 0.39 -24.68
C THR A 245 -0.56 0.32 -24.09
N TYR A 246 -0.18 -0.80 -23.49
CA TYR A 246 1.17 -1.01 -22.98
C TYR A 246 2.24 -1.02 -24.09
N ARG A 247 1.97 -1.55 -25.30
CA ARG A 247 2.90 -1.41 -26.43
C ARG A 247 3.11 0.04 -26.83
N MET A 248 2.05 0.83 -26.95
CA MET A 248 2.18 2.26 -27.26
C MET A 248 3.04 2.97 -26.21
N ILE A 249 2.87 2.64 -24.92
CA ILE A 249 3.65 3.20 -23.82
C ILE A 249 5.10 2.70 -23.87
N ALA A 250 5.34 1.42 -24.13
CA ALA A 250 6.66 0.83 -24.28
C ALA A 250 7.49 1.50 -25.38
N GLU A 251 6.85 1.79 -26.52
CA GLU A 251 7.48 2.40 -27.69
C GLU A 251 7.64 3.92 -27.56
N GLY A 252 6.61 4.63 -27.09
CA GLY A 252 6.55 6.08 -27.06
C GLY A 252 6.80 6.73 -25.69
N GLY A 253 7.08 5.93 -24.67
CA GLY A 253 7.34 6.42 -23.31
C GLY A 253 6.15 7.14 -22.70
N ARG A 254 6.43 8.08 -21.79
CA ARG A 254 5.45 8.94 -21.13
C ARG A 254 4.56 9.70 -22.11
N ASP A 255 5.15 10.22 -23.17
CA ASP A 255 4.44 11.11 -24.09
C ASP A 255 3.37 10.37 -24.90
N ALA A 256 3.50 9.06 -25.15
CA ALA A 256 2.43 8.27 -25.75
C ALA A 256 1.11 8.36 -24.97
N TYR A 257 1.21 8.46 -23.63
CA TYR A 257 0.05 8.55 -22.74
C TYR A 257 -0.44 9.99 -22.54
N TYR A 258 0.47 10.92 -22.23
CA TYR A 258 0.08 12.25 -21.74
C TYR A 258 -0.01 13.33 -22.83
N ASP A 259 0.59 13.13 -24.01
CA ASP A 259 0.57 14.09 -25.13
C ASP A 259 0.33 13.43 -26.51
N GLY A 260 0.28 12.10 -26.54
CA GLY A 260 0.20 11.29 -27.74
C GLY A 260 -1.19 10.73 -28.05
N PRO A 261 -1.24 9.55 -28.69
CA PRO A 261 -2.49 8.95 -29.15
C PRO A 261 -3.42 8.57 -27.99
N ILE A 262 -2.88 8.16 -26.84
CA ILE A 262 -3.69 7.77 -25.67
C ILE A 262 -4.40 9.02 -25.11
N ALA A 263 -3.70 10.18 -24.97
CA ALA A 263 -4.30 11.41 -24.51
C ALA A 263 -5.47 11.85 -25.41
N LYS A 264 -5.30 11.77 -26.73
CA LYS A 264 -6.34 12.09 -27.71
C LYS A 264 -7.57 11.19 -27.57
N THR A 265 -7.35 9.90 -27.35
CA THR A 265 -8.44 8.93 -27.13
C THR A 265 -9.19 9.23 -25.84
N ILE A 266 -8.47 9.54 -24.75
CA ILE A 266 -9.07 9.92 -23.46
C ILE A 266 -9.92 11.18 -23.62
N GLU A 267 -9.40 12.26 -24.23
CA GLU A 267 -10.14 13.49 -24.45
C GLU A 267 -11.41 13.26 -25.30
N ALA A 268 -11.30 12.52 -26.40
CA ALA A 268 -12.44 12.19 -27.26
C ALA A 268 -13.51 11.41 -26.50
N TYR A 269 -13.09 10.46 -25.67
CA TYR A 269 -13.99 9.68 -24.82
C TYR A 269 -14.73 10.58 -23.82
N PHE A 270 -14.01 11.40 -23.03
CA PHE A 270 -14.65 12.30 -22.06
C PHE A 270 -15.57 13.31 -22.73
N LYS A 271 -15.20 13.83 -23.89
CA LYS A 271 -16.09 14.71 -24.69
C LYS A 271 -17.37 13.98 -25.11
N ARG A 272 -17.28 12.69 -25.51
CA ARG A 272 -18.43 11.88 -25.92
C ARG A 272 -19.40 11.62 -24.78
N ILE A 273 -18.90 11.37 -23.57
CA ILE A 273 -19.74 11.07 -22.40
C ILE A 273 -20.14 12.32 -21.58
N GLY A 274 -19.74 13.53 -22.01
CA GLY A 274 -20.02 14.79 -21.30
C GLY A 274 -19.17 15.01 -20.05
N GLY A 275 -17.98 14.41 -19.98
CA GLY A 275 -16.99 14.63 -18.92
C GLY A 275 -16.08 15.85 -19.21
N TRP A 276 -15.09 16.07 -18.32
CA TRP A 276 -14.33 17.33 -18.29
C TRP A 276 -12.83 17.17 -18.56
N MET A 277 -12.29 15.98 -18.66
CA MET A 277 -10.85 15.75 -18.87
C MET A 277 -10.45 16.08 -20.31
N THR A 278 -9.37 16.85 -20.47
CA THR A 278 -8.82 17.28 -21.75
C THR A 278 -7.38 16.78 -21.93
N ALA A 279 -6.88 16.82 -23.18
CA ALA A 279 -5.48 16.52 -23.46
C ALA A 279 -4.52 17.50 -22.76
N ASP A 280 -4.93 18.75 -22.55
CA ASP A 280 -4.14 19.75 -21.84
C ASP A 280 -4.02 19.43 -20.33
N ASP A 281 -5.06 18.86 -19.72
CA ASP A 281 -4.99 18.38 -18.34
C ASP A 281 -4.00 17.21 -18.21
N LEU A 282 -4.02 16.28 -19.16
CA LEU A 282 -3.10 15.14 -19.22
C LEU A 282 -1.65 15.64 -19.42
N ARG A 283 -1.40 16.51 -20.41
CA ARG A 283 -0.07 17.07 -20.69
C ARG A 283 0.54 17.78 -19.49
N ALA A 284 -0.29 18.46 -18.69
CA ALA A 284 0.12 19.20 -17.51
C ALA A 284 0.43 18.32 -16.29
N GLN A 285 0.21 16.99 -16.36
CA GLN A 285 0.48 16.07 -15.27
C GLN A 285 1.97 15.82 -15.12
N HIS A 286 2.50 16.04 -13.90
CA HIS A 286 3.87 15.72 -13.51
C HIS A 286 3.92 15.21 -12.07
N ALA A 287 4.67 14.13 -11.88
CA ALA A 287 5.01 13.62 -10.56
C ALA A 287 6.08 14.53 -9.91
N GLU A 288 6.04 14.64 -8.58
CA GLU A 288 6.89 15.56 -7.83
C GLU A 288 7.74 14.79 -6.81
N TRP A 289 9.07 15.04 -6.83
CA TRP A 289 9.95 14.61 -5.76
C TRP A 289 9.71 15.47 -4.54
N LEU A 290 9.46 14.83 -3.40
CA LEU A 290 9.16 15.50 -2.13
C LEU A 290 10.07 14.93 -1.03
N ASP A 291 10.40 15.74 -0.04
CA ASP A 291 10.99 15.23 1.18
C ASP A 291 9.89 14.55 2.01
N PRO A 292 10.11 13.31 2.48
CA PRO A 292 9.13 12.63 3.30
C PRO A 292 9.02 13.27 4.69
N LEU A 293 7.85 13.17 5.30
CA LEU A 293 7.67 13.46 6.72
C LEU A 293 8.31 12.35 7.54
N VAL A 294 8.79 12.67 8.73
CA VAL A 294 9.44 11.70 9.62
C VAL A 294 9.09 11.96 11.08
N THR A 295 8.98 10.90 11.86
CA THR A 295 8.98 10.96 13.33
C THR A 295 9.86 9.85 13.89
N ASN A 296 10.42 10.08 15.08
CA ASN A 296 11.10 9.03 15.83
C ASN A 296 10.09 8.35 16.76
N TYR A 297 9.94 7.03 16.62
CA TYR A 297 9.14 6.21 17.52
C TYR A 297 10.03 5.23 18.26
N ARG A 298 10.36 5.51 19.51
CA ARG A 298 11.20 4.66 20.39
C ARG A 298 12.53 4.24 19.74
N GLY A 299 13.21 5.16 19.07
CA GLY A 299 14.51 4.92 18.41
C GLY A 299 14.43 4.42 16.96
N VAL A 300 13.24 4.31 16.40
CA VAL A 300 13.01 4.01 14.98
C VAL A 300 12.45 5.26 14.30
N GLU A 301 13.07 5.68 13.21
CA GLU A 301 12.56 6.75 12.36
C GLU A 301 11.52 6.19 11.40
N VAL A 302 10.29 6.65 11.51
CA VAL A 302 9.17 6.24 10.66
C VAL A 302 8.84 7.36 9.70
N TYR A 303 8.84 7.05 8.40
CA TYR A 303 8.62 8.00 7.32
C TYR A 303 7.20 7.89 6.76
N ALA A 304 6.65 9.01 6.34
CA ALA A 304 5.34 9.11 5.70
C ALA A 304 5.34 10.11 4.56
N MET A 305 4.42 9.95 3.61
CA MET A 305 4.20 10.90 2.52
C MET A 305 3.63 12.23 3.02
N ALA A 306 3.95 13.30 2.28
CA ALA A 306 3.47 14.64 2.58
C ALA A 306 1.94 14.80 2.41
N ALA A 307 1.45 15.96 2.75
CA ALA A 307 0.16 16.34 3.31
C ALA A 307 -1.10 16.30 2.45
N ASN A 308 -1.09 16.02 1.14
CA ASN A 308 -2.36 15.65 0.49
C ASN A 308 -2.70 14.16 0.71
N THR A 309 -1.84 13.43 1.43
CA THR A 309 -2.07 12.04 1.84
C THR A 309 -2.38 11.93 3.33
N GLN A 310 -2.85 10.78 3.74
CA GLN A 310 -3.07 10.49 5.17
C GLN A 310 -1.82 9.99 5.92
N GLY A 311 -0.62 10.08 5.32
CA GLY A 311 0.62 9.59 5.95
C GLY A 311 0.93 10.23 7.29
N LEU A 312 0.70 11.54 7.43
CA LEU A 312 0.89 12.24 8.70
C LEU A 312 0.02 11.65 9.83
N ALA A 313 -1.16 11.08 9.55
CA ALA A 313 -2.00 10.46 10.58
C ALA A 313 -1.34 9.21 11.20
N THR A 314 -0.54 8.45 10.43
CA THR A 314 0.29 7.36 10.97
C THR A 314 1.30 7.90 11.98
N LEU A 315 2.00 8.98 11.64
CA LEU A 315 2.99 9.60 12.52
C LEU A 315 2.35 10.18 13.78
N GLN A 316 1.22 10.87 13.65
CA GLN A 316 0.47 11.41 14.80
C GLN A 316 -0.01 10.30 15.73
N LEU A 317 -0.56 9.19 15.19
CA LEU A 317 -1.00 8.05 15.99
C LEU A 317 0.17 7.47 16.81
N LEU A 318 1.31 7.25 16.16
CA LEU A 318 2.53 6.75 16.83
C LEU A 318 3.03 7.74 17.88
N ASN A 319 3.09 9.03 17.58
CA ASN A 319 3.53 10.06 18.52
C ASN A 319 2.61 10.15 19.77
N ILE A 320 1.30 9.97 19.60
CA ILE A 320 0.35 9.94 20.72
C ILE A 320 0.54 8.64 21.53
N ALA A 321 0.60 7.49 20.85
CA ALA A 321 0.72 6.17 21.49
C ALA A 321 2.04 6.01 22.26
N GLU A 322 3.12 6.67 21.83
CA GLU A 322 4.43 6.65 22.49
C GLU A 322 4.41 7.13 23.95
N ASN A 323 3.41 7.94 24.33
CA ASN A 323 3.25 8.43 25.70
C ASN A 323 2.74 7.36 26.69
N PHE A 324 2.45 6.15 26.23
CA PHE A 324 1.96 5.04 27.04
C PHE A 324 2.92 3.85 27.01
N ASP A 325 2.98 3.10 28.09
CA ASP A 325 3.76 1.84 28.15
C ASP A 325 2.97 0.68 27.53
N LEU A 326 2.91 0.65 26.18
CA LEU A 326 2.18 -0.41 25.46
C LEU A 326 2.77 -1.80 25.74
N ARG A 327 4.11 -1.89 25.85
CA ARG A 327 4.79 -3.16 26.19
C ARG A 327 4.34 -3.68 27.54
N GLY A 328 4.33 -2.82 28.57
CA GLY A 328 3.86 -3.18 29.92
C GLY A 328 2.37 -3.52 29.97
N MET A 329 1.55 -2.93 29.10
CA MET A 329 0.13 -3.27 28.96
C MET A 329 -0.08 -4.66 28.36
N GLY A 330 0.87 -5.18 27.58
CA GLY A 330 0.82 -6.48 26.94
C GLY A 330 0.20 -6.49 25.53
N PHE A 331 0.68 -7.41 24.71
CA PHE A 331 0.22 -7.60 23.33
C PHE A 331 -1.28 -7.90 23.30
N GLN A 332 -2.02 -7.15 22.46
CA GLN A 332 -3.46 -7.28 22.28
C GLN A 332 -4.31 -7.19 23.56
N SER A 333 -3.80 -6.58 24.63
CA SER A 333 -4.60 -6.29 25.82
C SER A 333 -5.62 -5.18 25.55
N ALA A 334 -6.71 -5.16 26.32
CA ALA A 334 -7.74 -4.13 26.20
C ALA A 334 -7.17 -2.70 26.41
N GLY A 335 -6.25 -2.54 27.36
CA GLY A 335 -5.59 -1.25 27.63
C GLY A 335 -4.74 -0.78 26.44
N SER A 336 -3.92 -1.68 25.86
CA SER A 336 -3.11 -1.37 24.70
C SER A 336 -3.97 -1.02 23.47
N LEU A 337 -5.03 -1.78 23.21
CA LEU A 337 -5.94 -1.48 22.09
C LEU A 337 -6.72 -0.18 22.32
N GLN A 338 -7.20 0.09 23.55
CA GLN A 338 -7.85 1.33 23.91
C GLN A 338 -6.98 2.55 23.57
N VAL A 339 -5.69 2.54 23.95
CA VAL A 339 -4.76 3.63 23.63
C VAL A 339 -4.62 3.80 22.10
N GLN A 340 -4.40 2.73 21.37
CA GLN A 340 -4.20 2.78 19.91
C GLN A 340 -5.44 3.31 19.18
N ILE A 341 -6.64 2.84 19.58
CA ILE A 341 -7.91 3.25 18.98
C ILE A 341 -8.19 4.73 19.24
N GLU A 342 -7.99 5.21 20.48
CA GLU A 342 -8.20 6.61 20.80
C GLU A 342 -7.14 7.51 20.15
N ALA A 343 -5.89 7.10 20.08
CA ALA A 343 -4.84 7.82 19.36
C ALA A 343 -5.19 7.96 17.86
N LYS A 344 -5.74 6.89 17.24
CA LYS A 344 -6.29 6.95 15.88
C LYS A 344 -7.42 7.97 15.76
N ARG A 345 -8.39 7.95 16.66
CA ARG A 345 -9.52 8.88 16.62
C ARG A 345 -9.06 10.33 16.66
N LEU A 346 -8.13 10.64 17.56
CA LEU A 346 -7.55 11.99 17.68
C LEU A 346 -6.79 12.41 16.41
N ALA A 347 -5.97 11.55 15.83
CA ALA A 347 -5.24 11.81 14.59
C ALA A 347 -6.19 12.02 13.39
N TYR A 348 -7.32 11.32 13.36
CA TYR A 348 -8.28 11.43 12.25
C TYR A 348 -9.14 12.70 12.32
N GLU A 349 -9.39 13.25 13.49
CA GLU A 349 -9.99 14.59 13.61
C GLU A 349 -9.08 15.66 13.01
N ASP A 350 -7.77 15.58 13.26
CA ASP A 350 -6.79 16.49 12.65
C ASP A 350 -6.72 16.26 11.12
N ARG A 351 -6.77 15.00 10.67
CA ARG A 351 -6.80 14.63 9.26
C ARG A 351 -7.98 15.29 8.53
N ALA A 352 -9.16 15.18 9.09
CA ALA A 352 -10.37 15.75 8.51
C ALA A 352 -10.30 17.28 8.40
N ARG A 353 -9.72 17.93 9.40
CA ARG A 353 -9.70 19.38 9.52
C ARG A 353 -8.61 20.05 8.67
N TYR A 354 -7.44 19.42 8.50
CA TYR A 354 -6.25 20.11 8.02
C TYR A 354 -5.67 19.55 6.72
N TYR A 355 -5.90 18.25 6.37
CA TYR A 355 -5.19 17.63 5.25
C TYR A 355 -5.78 18.02 3.91
N ALA A 356 -4.91 18.55 3.05
CA ALA A 356 -5.26 19.02 1.71
C ALA A 356 -4.01 19.13 0.83
N ASP A 357 -4.18 19.52 -0.44
CA ASP A 357 -3.09 19.87 -1.34
C ASP A 357 -2.34 21.11 -0.79
N PRO A 358 -1.03 20.99 -0.45
CA PRO A 358 -0.24 22.07 0.12
C PRO A 358 -0.06 23.27 -0.84
N HIS A 359 -0.28 23.09 -2.13
CA HIS A 359 -0.26 24.20 -3.10
C HIS A 359 -1.50 25.10 -2.98
N PHE A 360 -2.57 24.61 -2.33
CA PHE A 360 -3.85 25.32 -2.19
C PHE A 360 -4.21 25.67 -0.76
N ALA A 361 -3.57 25.03 0.24
CA ALA A 361 -3.86 25.26 1.64
C ALA A 361 -2.60 25.22 2.50
N LYS A 362 -2.51 26.10 3.50
CA LYS A 362 -1.42 26.07 4.48
C LYS A 362 -1.77 25.07 5.58
N ILE A 363 -0.99 23.99 5.66
CA ILE A 363 -1.17 22.91 6.63
C ILE A 363 -0.11 23.07 7.72
N PRO A 364 -0.46 23.09 9.02
CA PRO A 364 0.51 23.24 10.12
C PRO A 364 1.23 21.90 10.42
N ILE A 365 1.96 21.36 9.45
CA ILE A 365 2.56 20.02 9.49
C ILE A 365 3.49 19.85 10.69
N ASP A 366 4.42 20.81 10.90
CA ASP A 366 5.42 20.73 11.97
C ASP A 366 4.76 20.66 13.35
N TRP A 367 3.68 21.43 13.56
CA TRP A 367 2.92 21.39 14.79
C TRP A 367 2.17 20.07 14.97
N LEU A 368 1.44 19.62 13.94
CA LEU A 368 0.70 18.35 13.96
C LEU A 368 1.61 17.14 14.21
N ASN A 369 2.85 17.17 13.69
CA ASN A 369 3.83 16.09 13.84
C ASN A 369 4.70 16.22 15.10
N SER A 370 4.54 17.30 15.89
CA SER A 370 5.37 17.55 17.08
C SER A 370 5.06 16.59 18.23
N LYS A 371 6.07 16.28 19.03
CA LYS A 371 5.92 15.47 20.25
C LYS A 371 5.16 16.22 21.34
N GLU A 372 5.28 17.55 21.38
CA GLU A 372 4.57 18.42 22.29
C GLU A 372 3.06 18.34 22.04
N TYR A 373 2.63 18.49 20.80
CA TYR A 373 1.23 18.35 20.43
C TYR A 373 0.71 16.94 20.74
N ALA A 374 1.45 15.91 20.39
CA ALA A 374 1.09 14.53 20.69
C ALA A 374 0.93 14.27 22.20
N LYS A 375 1.79 14.85 23.02
CA LYS A 375 1.69 14.77 24.49
C LYS A 375 0.41 15.43 25.03
N GLU A 376 0.02 16.58 24.47
CA GLU A 376 -1.26 17.21 24.85
C GLU A 376 -2.46 16.35 24.41
N ARG A 377 -2.42 15.75 23.22
CA ARG A 377 -3.48 14.85 22.74
C ARG A 377 -3.55 13.58 23.58
N ALA A 378 -2.42 13.02 24.00
CA ALA A 378 -2.36 11.82 24.84
C ALA A 378 -3.07 12.00 26.19
N LYS A 379 -3.05 13.21 26.80
CA LYS A 379 -3.77 13.51 28.05
C LYS A 379 -5.28 13.32 27.96
N LEU A 380 -5.85 13.35 26.76
CA LEU A 380 -7.27 13.16 26.53
C LEU A 380 -7.68 11.69 26.59
N ILE A 381 -6.74 10.77 26.41
CA ILE A 381 -6.99 9.31 26.39
C ILE A 381 -7.12 8.81 27.82
N LYS A 382 -8.21 8.09 28.06
CA LYS A 382 -8.49 7.41 29.33
C LYS A 382 -8.60 5.90 29.09
N LEU A 383 -8.12 5.10 30.04
CA LEU A 383 -8.17 3.65 29.94
C LEU A 383 -9.51 3.05 30.38
N ASP A 384 -10.31 3.82 31.11
CA ASP A 384 -11.59 3.42 31.72
C ASP A 384 -12.82 4.02 31.03
N SER A 385 -12.64 4.84 30.00
CA SER A 385 -13.75 5.49 29.29
C SER A 385 -13.38 5.89 27.88
N ILE A 386 -14.38 5.94 27.01
CA ILE A 386 -14.23 6.37 25.61
C ILE A 386 -14.34 7.89 25.52
N LEU A 387 -13.42 8.51 24.81
CA LEU A 387 -13.42 9.94 24.54
C LEU A 387 -14.71 10.35 23.79
N THR A 388 -15.49 11.27 24.36
CA THR A 388 -16.66 11.87 23.73
C THR A 388 -16.68 13.38 23.93
N PRO A 389 -16.92 14.22 22.90
CA PRO A 389 -17.14 13.81 21.52
C PRO A 389 -15.83 13.79 20.72
N ALA A 390 -15.56 12.71 19.99
CA ALA A 390 -14.88 12.85 18.72
C ALA A 390 -16.02 13.01 17.71
N HIS A 391 -16.05 14.08 16.93
CA HIS A 391 -17.10 14.28 15.94
C HIS A 391 -16.96 13.22 14.85
N PRO A 392 -18.01 12.43 14.58
CA PRO A 392 -17.94 11.38 13.57
C PRO A 392 -18.18 11.95 12.18
N GLY A 393 -17.29 11.60 11.25
CA GLY A 393 -17.57 11.62 9.82
C GLY A 393 -17.96 10.23 9.33
N GLN A 394 -18.65 10.15 8.19
CA GLN A 394 -18.98 8.89 7.56
C GLN A 394 -17.72 8.22 7.00
N ALA A 395 -17.53 6.93 7.29
CA ALA A 395 -16.54 6.15 6.57
C ALA A 395 -17.02 5.99 5.11
N PRO A 396 -16.21 6.35 4.09
CA PRO A 396 -16.51 5.92 2.74
C PRO A 396 -16.44 4.40 2.68
N ASP A 397 -17.24 3.80 1.80
CA ASP A 397 -17.07 2.39 1.43
C ASP A 397 -15.60 2.08 1.17
N HIS A 398 -15.15 0.91 1.61
CA HIS A 398 -13.75 0.47 1.56
C HIS A 398 -13.11 0.76 0.20
N GLY A 399 -12.10 1.63 0.20
CA GLY A 399 -11.23 1.85 -0.94
C GLY A 399 -10.35 0.62 -1.17
N ASP A 400 -10.18 0.20 -2.40
CA ASP A 400 -9.26 -0.86 -2.77
C ASP A 400 -7.94 -0.25 -3.27
N THR A 401 -6.82 -0.90 -2.97
CA THR A 401 -5.48 -0.35 -3.17
C THR A 401 -4.52 -1.51 -3.35
N THR A 402 -3.48 -1.35 -4.17
CA THR A 402 -2.36 -2.28 -4.19
C THR A 402 -1.12 -1.64 -3.60
N TYR A 403 -0.44 -2.37 -2.71
CA TYR A 403 0.86 -2.06 -2.16
C TYR A 403 1.86 -3.15 -2.57
N PHE A 404 3.10 -2.75 -2.79
CA PHE A 404 4.21 -3.70 -2.96
C PHE A 404 5.55 -3.07 -2.59
N THR A 405 6.55 -3.91 -2.39
CA THR A 405 7.91 -3.53 -2.05
C THR A 405 8.91 -4.40 -2.77
N VAL A 406 10.03 -3.81 -3.20
CA VAL A 406 11.12 -4.49 -3.89
C VAL A 406 12.46 -3.99 -3.36
N ALA A 407 13.43 -4.89 -3.25
CA ALA A 407 14.82 -4.55 -2.90
C ALA A 407 15.78 -5.25 -3.87
N ASP A 408 16.84 -4.55 -4.29
CA ASP A 408 17.86 -5.08 -5.18
C ASP A 408 19.21 -5.32 -4.48
N LYS A 409 20.11 -6.01 -5.18
CA LYS A 409 21.46 -6.33 -4.68
C LYS A 409 22.32 -5.11 -4.37
N ASP A 410 22.05 -3.96 -4.99
CA ASP A 410 22.81 -2.72 -4.79
C ASP A 410 22.29 -1.93 -3.57
N GLY A 411 21.23 -2.39 -2.93
CA GLY A 411 20.68 -1.84 -1.70
C GLY A 411 19.60 -0.79 -1.91
N ILE A 412 19.12 -0.57 -3.13
CA ILE A 412 17.93 0.23 -3.35
C ILE A 412 16.73 -0.56 -2.85
N MET A 413 15.91 0.06 -2.03
CA MET A 413 14.62 -0.48 -1.56
C MET A 413 13.52 0.50 -1.93
N ILE A 414 12.44 0.01 -2.53
CA ILE A 414 11.26 0.79 -2.85
C ILE A 414 10.02 0.26 -2.12
N SER A 415 9.32 1.16 -1.48
CA SER A 415 7.97 1.00 -0.93
C SER A 415 7.03 1.76 -1.83
N GLN A 416 6.14 1.07 -2.55
CA GLN A 416 5.27 1.69 -3.55
C GLN A 416 3.81 1.28 -3.36
N ILE A 417 2.95 2.27 -3.51
CA ILE A 417 1.51 2.10 -3.41
C ILE A 417 0.82 2.73 -4.62
N GLN A 418 -0.16 2.04 -5.15
CA GLN A 418 -0.96 2.51 -6.28
C GLN A 418 -2.43 2.22 -6.05
N SER A 419 -3.32 3.07 -6.58
CA SER A 419 -4.75 2.88 -6.34
C SER A 419 -5.60 3.59 -7.38
N ASN A 420 -6.71 2.94 -7.71
CA ASN A 420 -7.86 3.56 -8.35
C ASN A 420 -8.88 4.11 -7.33
N PHE A 421 -8.60 4.02 -6.05
CA PHE A 421 -9.36 4.35 -4.85
C PHE A 421 -10.45 3.32 -4.53
N ARG A 422 -11.66 3.42 -5.09
CA ARG A 422 -12.67 2.37 -4.89
C ARG A 422 -12.42 1.20 -5.83
N GLY A 423 -12.82 0.02 -5.46
CA GLY A 423 -12.62 -1.17 -6.30
C GLY A 423 -13.03 -0.93 -7.76
N LEU A 424 -12.14 -1.21 -8.71
CA LEU A 424 -12.21 -0.86 -10.14
C LEU A 424 -12.29 0.65 -10.44
N GLY A 425 -12.31 1.57 -9.47
CA GLY A 425 -12.35 3.03 -9.71
C GLY A 425 -13.71 3.55 -10.15
N SER A 426 -13.71 4.46 -11.13
CA SER A 426 -14.86 5.28 -11.54
C SER A 426 -15.98 4.57 -12.29
N GLY A 427 -15.75 3.36 -12.77
CA GLY A 427 -16.66 2.67 -13.69
C GLY A 427 -16.44 3.02 -15.17
N LEU A 428 -15.51 3.91 -15.49
CA LEU A 428 -15.25 4.42 -16.84
C LEU A 428 -13.95 3.88 -17.43
N VAL A 429 -14.02 3.39 -18.67
CA VAL A 429 -12.91 2.90 -19.50
C VAL A 429 -12.97 3.62 -20.83
N ALA A 430 -11.90 4.30 -21.26
CA ALA A 430 -11.87 4.94 -22.57
C ALA A 430 -11.80 3.91 -23.70
N ASP A 431 -12.33 4.31 -24.87
CA ASP A 431 -12.50 3.44 -26.03
C ASP A 431 -11.20 2.72 -26.41
N GLY A 432 -11.20 1.38 -26.30
CA GLY A 432 -10.08 0.52 -26.72
C GLY A 432 -8.80 0.63 -25.90
N LEU A 433 -8.79 1.30 -24.74
CA LEU A 433 -7.60 1.44 -23.89
C LEU A 433 -7.46 0.35 -22.82
N GLY A 434 -8.55 -0.30 -22.43
CA GLY A 434 -8.52 -1.49 -21.58
C GLY A 434 -8.13 -1.26 -20.12
N PHE A 435 -8.14 -0.02 -19.61
CA PHE A 435 -7.92 0.30 -18.19
C PHE A 435 -9.01 1.20 -17.63
N MET A 436 -9.25 1.08 -16.32
CA MET A 436 -10.23 1.87 -15.58
C MET A 436 -9.60 3.15 -15.04
N PHE A 437 -10.34 4.28 -15.11
CA PHE A 437 -9.94 5.51 -14.42
C PHE A 437 -10.28 5.44 -12.93
N GLN A 438 -9.43 6.04 -12.10
CA GLN A 438 -9.63 6.21 -10.68
C GLN A 438 -10.79 7.19 -10.37
N ASP A 439 -11.32 7.15 -9.16
CA ASP A 439 -12.45 7.98 -8.68
C ASP A 439 -12.07 8.85 -7.46
N ARG A 440 -10.82 9.25 -7.39
CA ARG A 440 -10.23 9.96 -6.24
C ARG A 440 -10.80 11.35 -6.01
N GLY A 441 -11.34 11.98 -7.06
CA GLY A 441 -12.00 13.28 -6.96
C GLY A 441 -13.17 13.31 -5.98
N GLN A 442 -13.80 12.16 -5.70
CA GLN A 442 -14.84 12.07 -4.66
C GLN A 442 -14.35 12.52 -3.28
N LEU A 443 -13.04 12.45 -3.01
CA LEU A 443 -12.45 12.81 -1.73
C LEU A 443 -12.33 14.32 -1.49
N PHE A 444 -12.70 15.18 -2.44
CA PHE A 444 -12.81 16.61 -2.21
C PHE A 444 -14.00 16.96 -1.30
N SER A 445 -13.81 17.99 -0.47
CA SER A 445 -14.91 18.67 0.20
C SER A 445 -15.64 19.62 -0.76
N LEU A 446 -16.93 19.84 -0.53
CA LEU A 446 -17.72 20.88 -1.21
C LEU A 446 -18.09 22.03 -0.26
N GLN A 447 -17.60 22.03 0.99
CA GLN A 447 -17.89 23.02 2.02
C GLN A 447 -17.00 24.25 1.87
N ASP A 448 -17.62 25.44 1.95
CA ASP A 448 -16.87 26.70 1.93
C ASP A 448 -15.92 26.81 3.11
N GLY A 449 -14.71 27.28 2.86
CA GLY A 449 -13.67 27.43 3.89
C GLY A 449 -12.93 26.15 4.26
N HIS A 450 -13.33 24.98 3.75
CA HIS A 450 -12.62 23.73 4.02
C HIS A 450 -11.30 23.68 3.25
N PRO A 451 -10.14 23.31 3.88
CA PRO A 451 -8.85 23.26 3.19
C PRO A 451 -8.85 22.37 1.95
N ASN A 452 -9.57 21.25 1.98
CA ASN A 452 -9.71 20.30 0.90
C ASN A 452 -10.92 20.57 -0.02
N ILE A 453 -11.45 21.81 -0.02
CA ILE A 453 -12.54 22.19 -0.95
C ILE A 453 -12.11 21.98 -2.40
N TYR A 454 -13.06 21.53 -3.23
CA TYR A 454 -12.83 21.33 -4.66
C TYR A 454 -12.33 22.61 -5.34
N ALA A 455 -11.29 22.50 -6.14
CA ALA A 455 -10.83 23.54 -7.04
C ALA A 455 -10.24 22.93 -8.31
N PRO A 456 -10.43 23.55 -9.50
CA PRO A 456 -9.79 23.13 -10.75
C PRO A 456 -8.26 23.09 -10.62
N GLY A 457 -7.62 22.04 -11.11
CA GLY A 457 -6.16 21.87 -11.05
C GLY A 457 -5.60 21.52 -9.66
N LYS A 458 -6.44 21.25 -8.68
CA LYS A 458 -6.07 20.85 -7.32
C LYS A 458 -5.97 19.33 -7.20
N ARG A 459 -5.03 18.82 -6.38
CA ARG A 459 -4.98 17.42 -6.02
C ARG A 459 -6.04 17.10 -4.94
N PRO A 460 -6.80 16.01 -5.08
CA PRO A 460 -7.68 15.55 -4.03
C PRO A 460 -6.87 15.04 -2.83
N PHE A 461 -7.53 14.92 -1.67
CA PHE A 461 -7.01 14.13 -0.57
C PHE A 461 -6.77 12.69 -1.01
N GLN A 462 -5.69 12.07 -0.49
CA GLN A 462 -5.23 10.74 -0.88
C GLN A 462 -5.18 9.80 0.32
N THR A 463 -5.80 8.62 0.18
CA THR A 463 -5.71 7.58 1.20
C THR A 463 -4.45 6.71 1.08
N ILE A 464 -3.76 6.74 -0.07
CA ILE A 464 -2.61 5.87 -0.34
C ILE A 464 -1.32 6.42 0.28
N ILE A 465 -0.66 5.58 1.08
CA ILE A 465 0.56 5.90 1.81
C ILE A 465 1.53 4.70 1.79
N PRO A 466 2.66 4.78 1.09
CA PRO A 466 3.75 3.85 1.32
C PRO A 466 4.39 4.13 2.67
N GLY A 467 4.93 3.12 3.36
CA GLY A 467 5.64 3.26 4.62
C GLY A 467 7.12 2.90 4.48
N PHE A 468 7.97 3.59 5.19
CA PHE A 468 9.39 3.27 5.30
C PHE A 468 9.87 3.53 6.72
N ALA A 469 10.85 2.76 7.19
CA ALA A 469 11.47 3.00 8.48
C ALA A 469 12.99 2.81 8.41
N THR A 470 13.72 3.65 9.17
CA THR A 470 15.16 3.50 9.39
C THR A 470 15.46 3.33 10.88
N LYS A 471 16.58 2.70 11.17
CA LYS A 471 17.10 2.55 12.52
C LYS A 471 18.60 2.76 12.48
N ASP A 472 19.10 3.58 13.39
CA ASP A 472 20.53 3.93 13.45
C ASP A 472 21.10 4.44 12.11
N GLY A 473 20.30 5.24 11.37
CA GLY A 473 20.67 5.82 10.08
C GLY A 473 20.75 4.82 8.92
N LYS A 474 20.21 3.61 9.08
CA LYS A 474 20.18 2.55 8.06
C LYS A 474 18.74 2.13 7.73
N PRO A 475 18.47 1.62 6.53
CA PRO A 475 17.14 1.11 6.21
C PRO A 475 16.83 -0.05 7.14
N TRP A 476 15.65 0.01 7.78
CA TRP A 476 15.17 -1.03 8.67
C TRP A 476 14.04 -1.84 8.04
N MET A 477 13.05 -1.18 7.45
CA MET A 477 12.04 -1.87 6.66
C MET A 477 11.32 -0.93 5.68
N SER A 478 10.95 -1.48 4.53
CA SER A 478 9.94 -0.94 3.63
C SER A 478 8.66 -1.73 3.80
N PHE A 479 7.54 -1.07 4.08
CA PHE A 479 6.29 -1.75 4.45
C PHE A 479 5.06 -0.95 4.05
N GLY A 480 3.93 -1.62 3.95
CA GLY A 480 2.65 -0.96 3.75
C GLY A 480 1.47 -1.83 4.15
N VAL A 481 0.36 -1.16 4.45
CA VAL A 481 -0.94 -1.81 4.69
C VAL A 481 -1.96 -1.13 3.78
N MET A 482 -2.59 -1.88 2.90
CA MET A 482 -3.65 -1.41 2.00
C MET A 482 -4.99 -1.26 2.74
N GLY A 483 -6.01 -0.68 2.07
CA GLY A 483 -7.38 -0.70 2.57
C GLY A 483 -7.95 0.67 2.97
N GLY A 484 -7.78 1.71 2.15
CA GLY A 484 -8.39 3.03 2.37
C GLY A 484 -8.02 3.61 3.73
N ASP A 485 -9.01 3.89 4.58
CA ASP A 485 -8.84 4.44 5.94
C ASP A 485 -8.16 3.47 6.94
N MET A 486 -8.05 2.19 6.57
CA MET A 486 -7.29 1.22 7.37
C MET A 486 -5.78 1.45 7.29
N GLN A 487 -5.26 2.13 6.27
CA GLN A 487 -3.82 2.25 6.04
C GLN A 487 -3.06 2.86 7.23
N PRO A 488 -3.39 4.04 7.79
CA PRO A 488 -2.69 4.56 8.97
C PRO A 488 -2.86 3.68 10.21
N GLN A 489 -4.04 3.08 10.40
CA GLN A 489 -4.33 2.18 11.52
C GLN A 489 -3.47 0.91 11.43
N GLY A 490 -3.45 0.28 10.25
CA GLY A 490 -2.67 -0.93 10.03
C GLY A 490 -1.16 -0.69 10.09
N GLN A 491 -0.66 0.38 9.45
CA GLN A 491 0.76 0.71 9.50
C GLN A 491 1.24 0.99 10.93
N SER A 492 0.44 1.68 11.74
CA SER A 492 0.77 1.93 13.14
C SER A 492 0.81 0.64 13.96
N GLN A 493 -0.15 -0.28 13.73
CA GLN A 493 -0.15 -1.61 14.35
C GLN A 493 1.10 -2.41 13.99
N ILE A 494 1.57 -2.36 12.72
CA ILE A 494 2.81 -3.01 12.30
C ILE A 494 4.02 -2.44 13.06
N ILE A 495 4.17 -1.11 13.13
CA ILE A 495 5.28 -0.47 13.86
C ILE A 495 5.23 -0.83 15.35
N ILE A 496 4.07 -0.75 16.00
CA ILE A 496 3.88 -1.11 17.42
C ILE A 496 4.22 -2.60 17.63
N ASN A 497 3.73 -3.50 16.76
CA ASN A 497 4.03 -4.93 16.85
C ASN A 497 5.52 -5.21 16.75
N ARG A 498 6.24 -4.51 15.89
CA ARG A 498 7.69 -4.64 15.71
C ARG A 498 8.48 -4.04 16.87
N VAL A 499 8.13 -2.83 17.32
CA VAL A 499 8.92 -2.04 18.27
C VAL A 499 8.57 -2.38 19.72
N ASP A 500 7.29 -2.40 20.05
CA ASP A 500 6.85 -2.63 21.45
C ASP A 500 6.81 -4.12 21.80
N TYR A 501 6.37 -4.97 20.87
CA TYR A 501 6.17 -6.41 21.16
C TYR A 501 7.24 -7.31 20.55
N GLY A 502 8.16 -6.79 19.73
CA GLY A 502 9.29 -7.55 19.20
C GLY A 502 8.93 -8.64 18.20
N LEU A 503 7.75 -8.60 17.59
CA LEU A 503 7.36 -9.56 16.55
C LEU A 503 8.26 -9.40 15.31
N ASP A 504 8.58 -10.48 14.61
CA ASP A 504 9.23 -10.41 13.30
C ASP A 504 8.28 -9.85 12.22
N ILE A 505 8.80 -9.56 11.02
CA ILE A 505 8.01 -8.92 9.97
C ILE A 505 6.82 -9.76 9.50
N GLN A 506 6.93 -11.08 9.49
CA GLN A 506 5.83 -11.95 9.07
C GLN A 506 4.77 -12.04 10.18
N ALA A 507 5.17 -12.29 11.43
CA ALA A 507 4.26 -12.34 12.55
C ALA A 507 3.56 -11.00 12.81
N ALA A 508 4.26 -9.87 12.61
CA ALA A 508 3.65 -8.54 12.71
C ALA A 508 2.54 -8.33 11.68
N GLY A 509 2.72 -8.87 10.46
CA GLY A 509 1.70 -8.86 9.41
C GLY A 509 0.54 -9.80 9.66
N ASP A 510 0.83 -11.03 10.10
CA ASP A 510 -0.17 -12.09 10.33
C ASP A 510 -1.01 -11.85 11.60
N SER A 511 -0.49 -11.05 12.56
CA SER A 511 -1.20 -10.80 13.82
C SER A 511 -2.58 -10.19 13.62
N PRO A 512 -3.57 -10.59 14.45
CA PRO A 512 -4.92 -10.07 14.38
C PRO A 512 -4.95 -8.55 14.56
N ARG A 513 -5.77 -7.88 13.75
CA ARG A 513 -5.90 -6.42 13.72
C ARG A 513 -7.23 -5.95 14.30
N TRP A 514 -7.20 -4.71 14.75
CA TRP A 514 -8.38 -3.92 15.00
C TRP A 514 -8.59 -2.92 13.86
N HIS A 515 -9.85 -2.56 13.59
CA HIS A 515 -10.24 -1.52 12.65
C HIS A 515 -11.35 -0.68 13.29
N HIS A 516 -11.15 0.63 13.40
CA HIS A 516 -12.13 1.58 13.90
C HIS A 516 -12.67 2.43 12.75
N GLU A 517 -13.98 2.40 12.55
CA GLU A 517 -14.73 3.20 11.57
C GLU A 517 -15.46 4.36 12.25
N GLY A 518 -15.80 5.41 11.50
CA GLY A 518 -16.67 6.49 11.97
C GLY A 518 -15.94 7.71 12.56
N SER A 519 -14.66 7.92 12.23
CA SER A 519 -14.00 9.21 12.45
C SER A 519 -14.34 10.21 11.35
N SER A 520 -14.15 11.52 11.64
CA SER A 520 -14.33 12.62 10.68
C SER A 520 -13.53 12.41 9.39
N GLN A 521 -14.09 12.86 8.27
CA GLN A 521 -13.54 12.66 6.94
C GLN A 521 -13.10 13.97 6.30
N SER A 522 -12.10 13.90 5.41
CA SER A 522 -11.56 15.05 4.66
C SER A 522 -12.54 15.67 3.66
N MET A 523 -13.68 15.03 3.41
CA MET A 523 -14.75 15.55 2.55
C MET A 523 -15.68 16.55 3.26
N GLY A 524 -15.63 16.65 4.58
CA GLY A 524 -16.48 17.51 5.40
C GLY A 524 -17.32 16.73 6.43
N GLU A 525 -17.95 17.46 7.36
CA GLU A 525 -18.58 16.91 8.57
C GLU A 525 -20.00 16.37 8.37
N ASP A 526 -20.66 16.66 7.23
CA ASP A 526 -22.12 16.46 7.06
C ASP A 526 -22.54 15.04 6.64
N ALA A 527 -21.63 14.07 6.64
CA ALA A 527 -22.00 12.69 6.35
C ALA A 527 -22.52 11.98 7.61
N PRO A 528 -23.71 11.37 7.57
CA PRO A 528 -24.23 10.61 8.71
C PRO A 528 -23.30 9.42 9.01
N GLY A 529 -22.63 9.44 10.16
CA GLY A 529 -21.76 8.39 10.63
C GLY A 529 -22.44 7.42 11.60
N PRO A 530 -21.75 6.35 12.03
CA PRO A 530 -22.27 5.35 12.96
C PRO A 530 -22.42 5.87 14.40
N GLY A 531 -22.34 7.18 14.64
CA GLY A 531 -22.45 7.82 15.94
C GLY A 531 -21.11 8.25 16.52
N PRO A 532 -21.10 8.94 17.67
CA PRO A 532 -19.91 9.66 18.18
C PRO A 532 -18.76 8.76 18.65
N LYS A 533 -19.01 7.47 18.83
CA LYS A 533 -17.98 6.48 19.19
C LYS A 533 -17.43 5.72 18.00
N GLY A 534 -18.11 5.76 16.84
CA GLY A 534 -17.80 4.91 15.70
C GLY A 534 -18.14 3.45 15.93
N ILE A 535 -17.58 2.56 15.11
CA ILE A 535 -17.71 1.10 15.21
C ILE A 535 -16.31 0.50 15.31
N LEU A 536 -16.11 -0.35 16.32
CA LEU A 536 -14.87 -1.11 16.48
C LEU A 536 -15.04 -2.53 15.91
N ARG A 537 -14.19 -2.89 14.96
CA ARG A 537 -14.09 -4.24 14.40
C ARG A 537 -12.81 -4.88 14.90
N LEU A 538 -12.88 -6.13 15.33
CA LEU A 538 -11.76 -6.90 15.82
C LEU A 538 -11.70 -8.24 15.06
N GLU A 539 -10.54 -8.61 14.53
CA GLU A 539 -10.36 -9.94 13.94
C GLU A 539 -10.52 -11.04 14.99
N SER A 540 -10.92 -12.23 14.56
CA SER A 540 -11.25 -13.36 15.42
C SER A 540 -10.10 -13.82 16.33
N GLY A 541 -8.85 -13.56 15.93
CA GLY A 541 -7.66 -13.88 16.74
C GLY A 541 -7.40 -12.93 17.92
N ILE A 542 -8.11 -11.80 18.05
CA ILE A 542 -8.05 -10.95 19.25
C ILE A 542 -8.66 -11.72 20.41
N PRO A 543 -7.98 -11.81 21.59
CA PRO A 543 -8.44 -12.57 22.74
C PRO A 543 -9.86 -12.19 23.17
N GLU A 544 -10.68 -13.17 23.49
CA GLU A 544 -12.07 -12.97 23.91
C GLU A 544 -12.17 -12.11 25.19
N SER A 545 -11.22 -12.23 26.11
CA SER A 545 -11.13 -11.36 27.30
C SER A 545 -10.94 -9.90 26.94
N THR A 546 -10.12 -9.60 25.91
CA THR A 546 -9.91 -8.25 25.39
C THR A 546 -11.18 -7.72 24.73
N ARG A 547 -11.85 -8.54 23.92
CA ARG A 547 -13.11 -8.20 23.27
C ARG A 547 -14.17 -7.79 24.30
N LYS A 548 -14.39 -8.64 25.31
CA LYS A 548 -15.35 -8.36 26.40
C LYS A 548 -15.00 -7.11 27.20
N ALA A 549 -13.72 -6.87 27.45
CA ALA A 549 -13.30 -5.68 28.17
C ALA A 549 -13.57 -4.38 27.37
N LEU A 550 -13.33 -4.39 26.05
CA LEU A 550 -13.63 -3.26 25.17
C LEU A 550 -15.16 -3.04 25.03
N GLU A 551 -15.95 -4.11 24.94
CA GLU A 551 -17.42 -4.02 24.98
C GLU A 551 -17.91 -3.40 26.29
N ALA A 552 -17.35 -3.81 27.44
CA ALA A 552 -17.68 -3.28 28.76
C ALA A 552 -17.31 -1.79 28.90
N LEU A 553 -16.28 -1.31 28.21
CA LEU A 553 -15.99 0.14 28.08
C LEU A 553 -17.04 0.89 27.27
N GLY A 554 -17.87 0.18 26.51
CA GLY A 554 -18.97 0.73 25.71
C GLY A 554 -18.60 1.01 24.26
N TRP A 555 -17.58 0.33 23.70
CA TRP A 555 -17.33 0.34 22.26
C TRP A 555 -18.46 -0.35 21.50
N PRO A 556 -19.07 0.30 20.48
CA PRO A 556 -19.96 -0.38 19.56
C PRO A 556 -19.15 -1.36 18.70
N MET A 557 -19.48 -2.66 18.82
CA MET A 557 -18.75 -3.71 18.11
C MET A 557 -19.39 -3.98 16.73
N GLY A 558 -18.54 -4.03 15.71
CA GLY A 558 -18.92 -4.42 14.34
C GLY A 558 -18.56 -5.88 14.01
N PRO A 559 -19.04 -6.39 12.87
CA PRO A 559 -18.70 -7.73 12.41
C PRO A 559 -17.21 -7.85 12.04
N SER A 560 -16.67 -9.07 12.18
CA SER A 560 -15.29 -9.40 11.81
C SER A 560 -15.25 -10.04 10.42
N ASP A 561 -15.79 -9.34 9.40
CA ASP A 561 -16.06 -9.87 8.07
C ASP A 561 -15.15 -9.27 6.97
N GLY A 562 -13.97 -8.74 7.36
CA GLY A 562 -12.98 -8.16 6.45
C GLY A 562 -12.72 -6.66 6.68
N GLY A 563 -11.93 -6.05 5.78
CA GLY A 563 -11.59 -4.62 5.87
C GLY A 563 -10.39 -4.31 6.79
N PHE A 564 -9.57 -5.31 7.13
CA PHE A 564 -8.42 -5.15 8.02
C PHE A 564 -7.11 -4.85 7.28
N GLY A 565 -7.19 -4.53 5.99
CA GLY A 565 -6.05 -4.21 5.14
C GLY A 565 -5.23 -5.45 4.73
N ARG A 566 -4.24 -5.22 3.88
CA ARG A 566 -3.30 -6.24 3.38
C ARG A 566 -1.89 -5.70 3.50
N TYR A 567 -0.93 -6.55 3.82
CA TYR A 567 0.41 -6.15 4.22
C TYR A 567 1.50 -6.89 3.46
N GLU A 568 2.50 -6.12 3.00
CA GLU A 568 3.80 -6.63 2.55
C GLU A 568 4.92 -5.83 3.21
N CYS A 569 6.10 -6.48 3.36
CA CYS A 569 7.28 -5.86 3.94
C CYS A 569 8.56 -6.49 3.42
N ILE A 570 9.63 -5.69 3.34
CA ILE A 570 11.01 -6.17 3.23
C ILE A 570 11.84 -5.54 4.34
N GLU A 571 12.61 -6.38 5.06
CA GLU A 571 13.58 -5.99 6.08
C GLU A 571 14.98 -6.43 5.63
N PRO A 572 15.97 -5.52 5.51
CA PRO A 572 17.36 -5.87 5.27
C PRO A 572 18.09 -6.10 6.59
N HIS A 573 19.02 -7.04 6.61
CA HIS A 573 20.00 -7.17 7.67
C HIS A 573 21.36 -7.55 7.10
N MET A 574 22.42 -7.38 7.90
CA MET A 574 23.77 -7.74 7.52
C MET A 574 24.22 -8.96 8.33
N ASP A 575 24.75 -9.97 7.63
CA ASP A 575 25.47 -11.09 8.24
C ASP A 575 26.93 -11.01 7.80
N GLY A 576 27.78 -10.42 8.64
CA GLY A 576 29.13 -10.04 8.23
C GLY A 576 29.09 -9.00 7.11
N ASN A 577 29.61 -9.38 5.94
CA ASN A 577 29.60 -8.55 4.73
C ASN A 577 28.40 -8.82 3.80
N ASP A 578 27.63 -9.85 4.08
CA ASP A 578 26.50 -10.25 3.26
C ASP A 578 25.24 -9.51 3.67
N ARG A 579 24.57 -8.92 2.68
CA ARG A 579 23.23 -8.36 2.88
C ARG A 579 22.21 -9.46 2.68
N VAL A 580 21.31 -9.62 3.64
CA VAL A 580 20.20 -10.54 3.58
C VAL A 580 18.90 -9.74 3.62
N TYR A 581 18.00 -10.05 2.70
CA TYR A 581 16.64 -9.53 2.69
C TYR A 581 15.67 -10.57 3.22
N SER A 582 14.82 -10.17 4.16
CA SER A 582 13.65 -10.92 4.59
C SER A 582 12.41 -10.25 4.01
N ALA A 583 11.57 -10.99 3.29
CA ALA A 583 10.34 -10.50 2.67
C ALA A 583 9.12 -11.20 3.25
N ALA A 584 8.09 -10.44 3.61
CA ALA A 584 6.85 -10.94 4.20
C ALA A 584 5.64 -10.50 3.38
N SER A 585 4.66 -11.37 3.26
CA SER A 585 3.31 -11.12 2.76
C SER A 585 2.32 -11.90 3.63
N GLU A 586 1.28 -11.24 4.08
CA GLU A 586 0.28 -11.83 4.96
C GLU A 586 -0.82 -12.57 4.18
N MET A 587 -1.72 -13.28 4.88
CA MET A 587 -2.66 -14.22 4.25
C MET A 587 -4.07 -13.68 3.99
N ARG A 588 -4.38 -12.40 4.28
CA ARG A 588 -5.74 -11.82 4.08
C ARG A 588 -6.10 -11.63 2.62
N ALA A 589 -5.14 -11.75 1.71
CA ALA A 589 -5.33 -11.67 0.26
C ALA A 589 -4.41 -12.64 -0.48
N ASP A 590 -4.36 -12.53 -1.81
CA ASP A 590 -3.62 -13.42 -2.71
C ASP A 590 -2.14 -13.05 -2.84
N GLY A 591 -1.59 -12.29 -1.87
CA GLY A 591 -0.22 -11.78 -1.87
C GLY A 591 0.86 -12.86 -1.76
N CYS A 592 2.06 -12.52 -2.23
CA CYS A 592 3.22 -13.40 -2.21
C CYS A 592 4.50 -12.60 -1.94
N ALA A 593 5.41 -13.19 -1.16
CA ALA A 593 6.76 -12.69 -0.97
C ALA A 593 7.78 -13.73 -1.44
N LEU A 594 8.78 -13.29 -2.21
CA LEU A 594 9.90 -14.09 -2.70
C LEU A 594 11.21 -13.33 -2.49
N ALA A 595 12.29 -14.09 -2.30
CA ALA A 595 13.66 -13.58 -2.25
C ALA A 595 14.63 -14.59 -2.87
N TYR A 596 15.83 -14.15 -3.30
CA TYR A 596 16.83 -15.02 -3.92
C TYR A 596 18.25 -14.58 -3.62
#